data_8a0d8b0b1f97b84b1523dfc103c9a1c2
#
_entry.id   8a0d8b0b1f97b84b1523dfc103c9a1c2
#
_cell.length_a   1.000
_cell.length_b   1.000
_cell.length_c   1.000
_cell.angle_alpha   90.00
_cell.angle_beta   90.00
_cell.angle_gamma   90.00
#
_symmetry.space_group_name_H-M   'P 1'
#
loop_
_entity.id
_entity.type
_entity.pdbx_description
1 polymer ?
#
loop_
_entity_poly.entity_id
_entity_poly.type
_entity_poly.pdbx_seq_one_letter_code
_entity_poly.pdbx_strand_id
1 'polypeptide(L)'
;MKLAGATLLITGAGNGMGRELVIGAIAAGAKVVAVDLDKKALATTKQLANADSKSYYPLALDITDSRKVTALPKKIAKQFYPVDILINNAGIIQPFVRINDLEQKAIAKVMAVNFTAPLNLIKAFLPTFIARKKGHIVNTSSMGAYTPVPGQSLYGASKAALSALTAGLFSELIDTNVKVTTVFPGAIATNIAKNSGINLQGMDAGSSKIKMTTPQKAAQIILAGIEKDRPRVFIGQDAKVMNLLTRLNPQYAARLIQKQMKDLLK
;
A
#
# COMPACT_ATOMS: atom_id res chain seq x y z
N MET A 1 -1.02 14.32 -11.10
CA MET A 1 -2.48 14.63 -11.14
C MET A 1 -2.83 15.48 -9.92
N LYS A 2 -3.60 16.58 -10.05
CA LYS A 2 -4.02 17.40 -8.89
C LYS A 2 -4.96 16.62 -7.98
N LEU A 3 -4.81 16.76 -6.66
CA LEU A 3 -5.67 16.13 -5.67
C LEU A 3 -6.99 16.89 -5.49
N ALA A 4 -6.94 18.21 -5.51
CA ALA A 4 -8.15 19.03 -5.36
C ALA A 4 -9.21 18.67 -6.42
N GLY A 5 -10.41 18.35 -5.96
CA GLY A 5 -11.53 17.92 -6.78
C GLY A 5 -11.46 16.47 -7.31
N ALA A 6 -10.32 15.76 -7.18
CA ALA A 6 -10.19 14.36 -7.58
C ALA A 6 -10.90 13.41 -6.58
N THR A 7 -11.34 12.26 -7.07
CA THR A 7 -11.88 11.19 -6.23
C THR A 7 -10.86 10.07 -6.09
N LEU A 8 -10.41 9.80 -4.86
CA LEU A 8 -9.46 8.76 -4.54
C LEU A 8 -10.19 7.54 -3.95
N LEU A 9 -9.85 6.33 -4.41
CA LEU A 9 -10.15 5.10 -3.68
C LEU A 9 -8.90 4.65 -2.95
N ILE A 10 -8.98 4.50 -1.63
CA ILE A 10 -7.85 4.14 -0.77
C ILE A 10 -8.20 2.85 -0.02
N THR A 11 -7.42 1.78 -0.21
CA THR A 11 -7.57 0.53 0.54
C THR A 11 -6.72 0.52 1.80
N GLY A 12 -7.19 -0.16 2.86
CA GLY A 12 -6.56 -0.10 4.19
C GLY A 12 -6.71 1.28 4.84
N ALA A 13 -7.84 1.95 4.59
CA ALA A 13 -8.10 3.34 4.97
C ALA A 13 -8.42 3.53 6.46
N GLY A 14 -8.63 2.45 7.21
CA GLY A 14 -9.02 2.49 8.61
C GLY A 14 -7.88 2.80 9.58
N ASN A 15 -6.61 2.52 9.20
CA ASN A 15 -5.48 2.63 10.12
C ASN A 15 -4.18 3.06 9.42
N GLY A 16 -3.17 3.42 10.24
CA GLY A 16 -1.79 3.65 9.83
C GLY A 16 -1.66 4.60 8.64
N MET A 17 -0.87 4.20 7.65
CA MET A 17 -0.59 5.03 6.46
C MET A 17 -1.84 5.29 5.61
N GLY A 18 -2.77 4.31 5.53
CA GLY A 18 -4.03 4.47 4.79
C GLY A 18 -4.94 5.52 5.39
N ARG A 19 -5.06 5.57 6.73
CA ARG A 19 -5.77 6.65 7.44
C ARG A 19 -5.18 8.02 7.14
N GLU A 20 -3.87 8.14 7.22
CA GLU A 20 -3.17 9.40 6.98
C GLU A 20 -3.26 9.85 5.50
N LEU A 21 -3.31 8.91 4.57
CA LEU A 21 -3.62 9.20 3.17
C LEU A 21 -5.02 9.79 3.01
N VAL A 22 -6.02 9.26 3.72
CA VAL A 22 -7.38 9.82 3.74
C VAL A 22 -7.39 11.25 4.28
N ILE A 23 -6.79 11.44 5.46
CA ILE A 23 -6.73 12.76 6.12
C ILE A 23 -6.05 13.78 5.20
N GLY A 24 -4.88 13.45 4.67
CA GLY A 24 -4.14 14.33 3.77
C GLY A 24 -4.86 14.61 2.45
N ALA A 25 -5.54 13.62 1.88
CA ALA A 25 -6.31 13.80 0.65
C ALA A 25 -7.53 14.72 0.86
N ILE A 26 -8.29 14.52 1.94
CA ILE A 26 -9.42 15.40 2.31
C ILE A 26 -8.93 16.85 2.54
N ALA A 27 -7.85 17.02 3.29
CA ALA A 27 -7.25 18.34 3.55
C ALA A 27 -6.79 19.03 2.24
N ALA A 28 -6.40 18.25 1.22
CA ALA A 28 -6.05 18.76 -0.12
C ALA A 28 -7.28 19.01 -1.03
N GLY A 29 -8.51 18.91 -0.51
CA GLY A 29 -9.75 19.14 -1.26
C GLY A 29 -10.16 17.98 -2.16
N ALA A 30 -9.66 16.77 -1.92
CA ALA A 30 -10.08 15.57 -2.64
C ALA A 30 -11.34 14.96 -2.02
N LYS A 31 -12.00 14.08 -2.79
CA LYS A 31 -13.05 13.18 -2.32
C LYS A 31 -12.46 11.78 -2.13
N VAL A 32 -12.84 11.08 -1.07
CA VAL A 32 -12.25 9.79 -0.74
C VAL A 32 -13.28 8.69 -0.57
N VAL A 33 -13.11 7.62 -1.33
CA VAL A 33 -13.73 6.32 -1.09
C VAL A 33 -12.77 5.54 -0.20
N ALA A 34 -13.09 5.44 1.07
CA ALA A 34 -12.26 4.78 2.07
C ALA A 34 -12.67 3.32 2.23
N VAL A 35 -11.79 2.38 1.88
CA VAL A 35 -12.04 0.94 1.91
C VAL A 35 -11.22 0.28 3.02
N ASP A 36 -11.90 -0.44 3.92
CA ASP A 36 -11.27 -1.26 4.96
C ASP A 36 -12.21 -2.39 5.37
N LEU A 37 -11.70 -3.42 6.06
CA LEU A 37 -12.52 -4.46 6.69
C LEU A 37 -13.24 -3.94 7.93
N ASP A 38 -12.58 -3.06 8.69
CA ASP A 38 -13.06 -2.54 9.96
C ASP A 38 -13.91 -1.27 9.78
N LYS A 39 -15.23 -1.46 9.89
CA LYS A 39 -16.20 -0.35 9.84
C LYS A 39 -15.99 0.70 10.94
N LYS A 40 -15.56 0.29 12.15
CA LYS A 40 -15.30 1.21 13.25
C LYS A 40 -14.06 2.06 12.98
N ALA A 41 -13.01 1.44 12.45
CA ALA A 41 -11.80 2.15 12.05
C ALA A 41 -12.07 3.18 10.92
N LEU A 42 -12.94 2.86 9.96
CA LEU A 42 -13.40 3.81 8.93
C LEU A 42 -14.16 5.00 9.55
N ALA A 43 -15.04 4.76 10.54
CA ALA A 43 -15.75 5.84 11.23
C ALA A 43 -14.78 6.77 11.98
N THR A 44 -13.80 6.20 12.69
CA THR A 44 -12.73 6.97 13.34
C THR A 44 -11.93 7.79 12.34
N THR A 45 -11.58 7.22 11.17
CA THR A 45 -10.86 7.94 10.11
C THR A 45 -11.68 9.11 9.59
N LYS A 46 -13.00 8.96 9.40
CA LYS A 46 -13.91 10.05 9.02
C LYS A 46 -13.85 11.22 10.00
N GLN A 47 -13.93 10.92 11.30
CA GLN A 47 -13.88 11.94 12.36
C GLN A 47 -12.56 12.68 12.37
N LEU A 48 -11.43 11.94 12.33
CA LEU A 48 -10.09 12.52 12.32
C LEU A 48 -9.80 13.36 11.06
N ALA A 49 -10.40 13.01 9.92
CA ALA A 49 -10.29 13.77 8.69
C ALA A 49 -11.24 14.99 8.67
N ASN A 50 -12.07 15.18 9.69
CA ASN A 50 -13.14 16.19 9.72
C ASN A 50 -13.98 16.20 8.42
N ALA A 51 -14.29 15.00 7.90
CA ALA A 51 -14.89 14.80 6.59
C ALA A 51 -16.41 14.68 6.65
N ASP A 52 -17.09 15.27 5.69
CA ASP A 52 -18.54 15.17 5.51
C ASP A 52 -18.94 14.03 4.53
N SER A 53 -20.23 13.91 4.25
CA SER A 53 -20.74 12.89 3.31
C SER A 53 -20.47 13.22 1.84
N LYS A 54 -20.07 14.44 1.52
CA LYS A 54 -19.73 14.86 0.15
C LYS A 54 -18.27 14.59 -0.18
N SER A 55 -17.42 14.55 0.85
CA SER A 55 -15.97 14.33 0.73
C SER A 55 -15.52 12.92 1.09
N TYR A 56 -16.35 12.14 1.83
CA TYR A 56 -15.97 10.84 2.36
C TYR A 56 -17.05 9.77 2.19
N TYR A 57 -16.71 8.67 1.52
CA TYR A 57 -17.58 7.51 1.32
C TYR A 57 -16.92 6.24 1.89
N PRO A 58 -17.37 5.75 3.08
CA PRO A 58 -16.80 4.54 3.70
C PRO A 58 -17.37 3.27 3.06
N LEU A 59 -16.51 2.30 2.78
CA LEU A 59 -16.87 0.97 2.33
C LEU A 59 -16.20 -0.09 3.20
N ALA A 60 -16.97 -0.73 4.08
CA ALA A 60 -16.52 -1.93 4.78
C ALA A 60 -16.54 -3.12 3.79
N LEU A 61 -15.37 -3.52 3.31
CA LEU A 61 -15.23 -4.48 2.22
C LEU A 61 -13.97 -5.33 2.37
N ASP A 62 -14.10 -6.64 2.19
CA ASP A 62 -12.98 -7.52 1.93
C ASP A 62 -12.54 -7.38 0.46
N ILE A 63 -11.35 -6.83 0.25
CA ILE A 63 -10.78 -6.64 -1.08
C ILE A 63 -10.37 -7.94 -1.77
N THR A 64 -10.35 -9.06 -1.05
CA THR A 64 -10.07 -10.39 -1.62
C THR A 64 -11.31 -11.01 -2.27
N ASP A 65 -12.50 -10.49 -2.00
CA ASP A 65 -13.74 -10.88 -2.69
C ASP A 65 -13.78 -10.25 -4.10
N SER A 66 -13.31 -11.00 -5.08
CA SER A 66 -13.20 -10.55 -6.47
C SER A 66 -14.54 -10.15 -7.10
N ARG A 67 -15.66 -10.79 -6.69
CA ARG A 67 -17.01 -10.46 -7.22
C ARG A 67 -17.42 -9.07 -6.75
N LYS A 68 -17.23 -8.77 -5.46
CA LYS A 68 -17.53 -7.44 -4.92
C LYS A 68 -16.62 -6.37 -5.52
N VAL A 69 -15.31 -6.68 -5.69
CA VAL A 69 -14.34 -5.77 -6.31
C VAL A 69 -14.72 -5.42 -7.74
N THR A 70 -15.10 -6.40 -8.55
CA THR A 70 -15.52 -6.16 -9.96
C THR A 70 -16.71 -5.21 -10.08
N ALA A 71 -17.63 -5.22 -9.11
CA ALA A 71 -18.80 -4.35 -9.11
C ALA A 71 -18.51 -2.91 -8.63
N LEU A 72 -17.34 -2.65 -8.01
CA LEU A 72 -17.03 -1.37 -7.35
C LEU A 72 -17.11 -0.14 -8.27
N PRO A 73 -16.55 -0.13 -9.49
CA PRO A 73 -16.55 1.09 -10.32
C PRO A 73 -17.96 1.61 -10.57
N LYS A 74 -18.89 0.73 -10.97
CA LYS A 74 -20.29 1.09 -11.20
C LYS A 74 -21.01 1.50 -9.92
N LYS A 75 -20.80 0.76 -8.83
CA LYS A 75 -21.40 1.04 -7.52
C LYS A 75 -20.99 2.41 -7.00
N ILE A 76 -19.69 2.70 -7.02
CA ILE A 76 -19.14 3.97 -6.51
C ILE A 76 -19.62 5.14 -7.39
N ALA A 77 -19.56 5.02 -8.71
CA ALA A 77 -20.00 6.09 -9.61
C ALA A 77 -21.48 6.43 -9.45
N LYS A 78 -22.33 5.44 -9.10
CA LYS A 78 -23.77 5.65 -8.85
C LYS A 78 -24.05 6.33 -7.49
N GLN A 79 -23.27 6.01 -6.46
CA GLN A 79 -23.54 6.40 -5.06
C GLN A 79 -22.70 7.58 -4.57
N PHE A 80 -21.62 7.90 -5.27
CA PHE A 80 -20.70 8.97 -4.90
C PHE A 80 -20.17 9.67 -6.16
N TYR A 81 -18.90 9.51 -6.51
CA TYR A 81 -18.27 10.10 -7.70
C TYR A 81 -17.40 9.06 -8.41
N PRO A 82 -17.23 9.15 -9.74
CA PRO A 82 -16.27 8.30 -10.43
C PRO A 82 -14.86 8.45 -9.87
N VAL A 83 -14.19 7.33 -9.62
CA VAL A 83 -12.81 7.32 -9.10
C VAL A 83 -11.84 7.84 -10.16
N ASP A 84 -10.92 8.70 -9.75
CA ASP A 84 -9.81 9.21 -10.57
C ASP A 84 -8.47 8.58 -10.19
N ILE A 85 -8.29 8.24 -8.90
CA ILE A 85 -7.03 7.71 -8.36
C ILE A 85 -7.34 6.46 -7.54
N LEU A 86 -6.72 5.33 -7.91
CA LEU A 86 -6.77 4.07 -7.16
C LEU A 86 -5.49 3.93 -6.35
N ILE A 87 -5.58 3.90 -5.02
CA ILE A 87 -4.45 3.67 -4.11
C ILE A 87 -4.60 2.30 -3.46
N ASN A 88 -3.89 1.31 -3.97
CA ASN A 88 -3.74 -0.01 -3.39
C ASN A 88 -2.73 0.07 -2.24
N ASN A 89 -3.22 0.41 -1.04
CA ASN A 89 -2.39 0.58 0.14
C ASN A 89 -2.57 -0.55 1.17
N ALA A 90 -3.70 -1.24 1.17
CA ALA A 90 -3.91 -2.39 2.05
C ALA A 90 -2.80 -3.43 1.90
N GLY A 91 -2.37 -4.00 3.02
CA GLY A 91 -1.36 -5.04 3.02
C GLY A 91 -1.19 -5.64 4.41
N ILE A 92 -0.74 -6.87 4.43
CA ILE A 92 -0.44 -7.64 5.64
C ILE A 92 0.96 -8.24 5.54
N ILE A 93 1.55 -8.55 6.69
CA ILE A 93 2.81 -9.30 6.77
C ILE A 93 2.52 -10.76 7.14
N GLN A 94 3.50 -11.65 6.87
CA GLN A 94 3.46 -13.02 7.36
C GLN A 94 3.92 -13.10 8.83
N PRO A 95 3.66 -14.20 9.55
CA PRO A 95 4.35 -14.49 10.81
C PRO A 95 5.88 -14.49 10.62
N PHE A 96 6.63 -14.06 11.64
CA PHE A 96 8.10 -14.06 11.60
C PHE A 96 8.64 -15.47 11.82
N VAL A 97 8.59 -16.29 10.77
CA VAL A 97 9.07 -17.67 10.76
C VAL A 97 9.93 -17.93 9.53
N ARG A 98 10.74 -18.97 9.57
CA ARG A 98 11.50 -19.42 8.40
C ARG A 98 10.55 -19.95 7.34
N ILE A 99 10.99 -19.96 6.08
CA ILE A 99 10.12 -20.31 4.96
C ILE A 99 9.62 -21.78 5.02
N ASN A 100 10.41 -22.68 5.57
CA ASN A 100 10.04 -24.08 5.77
C ASN A 100 8.94 -24.28 6.82
N ASP A 101 8.79 -23.32 7.76
CA ASP A 101 7.81 -23.37 8.85
C ASP A 101 6.56 -22.53 8.55
N LEU A 102 6.51 -21.92 7.37
CA LEU A 102 5.41 -21.04 6.98
C LEU A 102 4.19 -21.84 6.50
N GLU A 103 3.08 -21.72 7.19
CA GLU A 103 1.84 -22.41 6.87
C GLU A 103 1.24 -21.98 5.52
N GLN A 104 0.69 -22.94 4.77
CA GLN A 104 0.00 -22.69 3.48
C GLN A 104 -1.13 -21.67 3.58
N LYS A 105 -1.86 -21.64 4.70
CA LYS A 105 -2.92 -20.67 4.96
C LYS A 105 -2.37 -19.22 5.01
N ALA A 106 -1.21 -19.03 5.64
CA ALA A 106 -0.53 -17.73 5.70
C ALA A 106 -0.03 -17.33 4.30
N ILE A 107 0.53 -18.28 3.53
CA ILE A 107 0.96 -18.06 2.15
C ILE A 107 -0.22 -17.57 1.29
N ALA A 108 -1.32 -18.30 1.28
CA ALA A 108 -2.51 -17.95 0.51
C ALA A 108 -3.06 -16.57 0.91
N LYS A 109 -3.15 -16.29 2.21
CA LYS A 109 -3.67 -15.01 2.74
C LYS A 109 -2.80 -13.82 2.33
N VAL A 110 -1.47 -13.93 2.48
CA VAL A 110 -0.54 -12.84 2.12
C VAL A 110 -0.60 -12.55 0.63
N MET A 111 -0.58 -13.57 -0.22
CA MET A 111 -0.70 -13.39 -1.67
C MET A 111 -2.05 -12.83 -2.08
N ALA A 112 -3.14 -13.30 -1.49
CA ALA A 112 -4.48 -12.81 -1.77
C ALA A 112 -4.61 -11.31 -1.49
N VAL A 113 -4.13 -10.84 -0.33
CA VAL A 113 -4.26 -9.43 0.09
C VAL A 113 -3.24 -8.53 -0.62
N ASN A 114 -1.96 -8.95 -0.69
CA ASN A 114 -0.87 -8.07 -1.14
C ASN A 114 -0.70 -8.02 -2.66
N PHE A 115 -1.18 -9.03 -3.39
CA PHE A 115 -0.98 -9.14 -4.84
C PHE A 115 -2.29 -9.33 -5.61
N THR A 116 -3.07 -10.38 -5.30
CA THR A 116 -4.27 -10.70 -6.09
C THR A 116 -5.36 -9.63 -5.95
N ALA A 117 -5.60 -9.09 -4.75
CA ALA A 117 -6.58 -8.05 -4.53
C ALA A 117 -6.23 -6.73 -5.27
N PRO A 118 -4.99 -6.17 -5.17
CA PRO A 118 -4.56 -5.07 -6.02
C PRO A 118 -4.73 -5.33 -7.52
N LEU A 119 -4.35 -6.51 -8.02
CA LEU A 119 -4.54 -6.88 -9.42
C LEU A 119 -6.03 -6.83 -9.83
N ASN A 120 -6.92 -7.38 -9.01
CA ASN A 120 -8.36 -7.37 -9.27
C ASN A 120 -8.92 -5.93 -9.25
N LEU A 121 -8.47 -5.08 -8.33
CA LEU A 121 -8.84 -3.66 -8.29
C LEU A 121 -8.35 -2.93 -9.54
N ILE A 122 -7.12 -3.15 -9.97
CA ILE A 122 -6.58 -2.61 -11.23
C ILE A 122 -7.46 -3.03 -12.41
N LYS A 123 -7.75 -4.34 -12.55
CA LYS A 123 -8.60 -4.86 -13.63
C LYS A 123 -10.01 -4.25 -13.63
N ALA A 124 -10.56 -3.97 -12.44
CA ALA A 124 -11.90 -3.38 -12.32
C ALA A 124 -11.93 -1.90 -12.75
N PHE A 125 -10.92 -1.09 -12.36
CA PHE A 125 -10.92 0.36 -12.59
C PHE A 125 -10.24 0.78 -13.88
N LEU A 126 -9.23 0.05 -14.38
CA LEU A 126 -8.43 0.41 -15.54
C LEU A 126 -9.27 0.66 -16.82
N PRO A 127 -10.30 -0.15 -17.15
CA PRO A 127 -11.11 0.13 -18.34
C PRO A 127 -11.78 1.50 -18.30
N THR A 128 -12.27 1.93 -17.13
CA THR A 128 -12.89 3.25 -16.97
C THR A 128 -11.86 4.38 -17.03
N PHE A 129 -10.65 4.17 -16.55
CA PHE A 129 -9.57 5.16 -16.64
C PHE A 129 -9.13 5.36 -18.09
N ILE A 130 -8.99 4.28 -18.86
CA ILE A 130 -8.64 4.33 -20.29
C ILE A 130 -9.77 5.05 -21.08
N ALA A 131 -11.03 4.64 -20.90
CA ALA A 131 -12.16 5.23 -21.60
C ALA A 131 -12.31 6.74 -21.31
N ARG A 132 -12.05 7.16 -20.07
CA ARG A 132 -12.10 8.58 -19.66
C ARG A 132 -10.82 9.35 -20.01
N LYS A 133 -9.79 8.68 -20.51
CA LYS A 133 -8.45 9.23 -20.75
C LYS A 133 -7.91 9.94 -19.51
N LYS A 134 -8.24 9.45 -18.32
CA LYS A 134 -7.88 10.04 -17.02
C LYS A 134 -7.88 8.96 -15.95
N GLY A 135 -6.76 8.78 -15.27
CA GLY A 135 -6.62 7.86 -14.16
C GLY A 135 -5.23 7.85 -13.57
N HIS A 136 -5.11 7.43 -12.31
CA HIS A 136 -3.83 7.20 -11.66
C HIS A 136 -3.91 5.95 -10.79
N ILE A 137 -3.04 4.98 -11.02
CA ILE A 137 -2.92 3.76 -10.24
C ILE A 137 -1.68 3.87 -9.36
N VAL A 138 -1.86 3.72 -8.06
CA VAL A 138 -0.79 3.81 -7.06
C VAL A 138 -0.75 2.51 -6.28
N ASN A 139 0.35 1.79 -6.37
CA ASN A 139 0.53 0.51 -5.69
C ASN A 139 1.59 0.64 -4.59
N THR A 140 1.20 0.36 -3.35
CA THR A 140 2.11 0.35 -2.19
C THR A 140 2.84 -1.00 -2.12
N SER A 141 4.08 -0.99 -2.62
CA SER A 141 5.04 -2.07 -2.46
C SER A 141 5.75 -1.97 -1.09
N SER A 142 7.04 -2.20 -1.02
CA SER A 142 7.87 -2.13 0.19
C SER A 142 9.35 -2.12 -0.18
N MET A 143 10.21 -1.64 0.71
CA MET A 143 11.64 -1.91 0.68
C MET A 143 11.90 -3.44 0.67
N GLY A 144 11.05 -4.22 1.36
CA GLY A 144 11.10 -5.69 1.34
C GLY A 144 10.96 -6.34 -0.04
N ALA A 145 10.49 -5.62 -1.05
CA ALA A 145 10.39 -6.12 -2.43
C ALA A 145 11.77 -6.37 -3.07
N TYR A 146 12.79 -5.62 -2.68
CA TYR A 146 14.15 -5.77 -3.19
C TYR A 146 15.17 -6.14 -2.11
N THR A 147 14.83 -5.98 -0.83
CA THR A 147 15.65 -6.39 0.31
C THR A 147 14.76 -7.03 1.37
N PRO A 148 14.37 -8.31 1.21
CA PRO A 148 13.51 -9.01 2.17
C PRO A 148 14.18 -9.14 3.53
N VAL A 149 13.39 -8.93 4.57
CA VAL A 149 13.82 -9.15 5.97
C VAL A 149 13.74 -10.64 6.28
N PRO A 150 14.70 -11.21 7.05
CA PRO A 150 14.60 -12.59 7.54
C PRO A 150 13.25 -12.85 8.23
N GLY A 151 12.61 -13.98 7.92
CA GLY A 151 11.26 -14.32 8.41
C GLY A 151 10.11 -13.62 7.67
N GLN A 152 10.42 -12.76 6.68
CA GLN A 152 9.43 -12.05 5.85
C GLN A 152 9.62 -12.30 4.35
N SER A 153 10.16 -13.47 3.98
CA SER A 153 10.50 -13.80 2.58
C SER A 153 9.27 -13.76 1.66
N LEU A 154 8.13 -14.33 2.09
CA LEU A 154 6.91 -14.33 1.30
C LEU A 154 6.28 -12.94 1.21
N TYR A 155 6.30 -12.16 2.31
CA TYR A 155 5.86 -10.77 2.27
C TYR A 155 6.68 -10.00 1.23
N GLY A 156 8.02 -10.13 1.27
CA GLY A 156 8.92 -9.54 0.28
C GLY A 156 8.57 -9.96 -1.15
N ALA A 157 8.38 -11.28 -1.37
CA ALA A 157 7.98 -11.82 -2.67
C ALA A 157 6.64 -11.25 -3.16
N SER A 158 5.62 -11.13 -2.30
CA SER A 158 4.33 -10.54 -2.65
C SER A 158 4.44 -9.08 -3.06
N LYS A 159 5.29 -8.31 -2.37
CA LYS A 159 5.55 -6.89 -2.69
C LYS A 159 6.45 -6.72 -3.92
N ALA A 160 7.34 -7.66 -4.18
CA ALA A 160 8.12 -7.73 -5.42
C ALA A 160 7.22 -8.03 -6.63
N ALA A 161 6.32 -9.01 -6.49
CA ALA A 161 5.32 -9.32 -7.51
C ALA A 161 4.46 -8.10 -7.87
N LEU A 162 3.94 -7.38 -6.86
CA LEU A 162 3.17 -6.15 -7.08
C LEU A 162 4.01 -5.05 -7.74
N SER A 163 5.29 -4.92 -7.37
CA SER A 163 6.20 -3.95 -7.99
C SER A 163 6.46 -4.27 -9.45
N ALA A 164 6.71 -5.55 -9.80
CA ALA A 164 6.92 -6.01 -11.16
C ALA A 164 5.65 -5.82 -12.02
N LEU A 165 4.47 -6.19 -11.50
CA LEU A 165 3.18 -5.91 -12.13
C LEU A 165 3.01 -4.42 -12.43
N THR A 166 3.35 -3.55 -11.47
CA THR A 166 3.21 -2.10 -11.62
C THR A 166 4.17 -1.55 -12.69
N ALA A 167 5.37 -2.10 -12.79
CA ALA A 167 6.33 -1.73 -13.84
C ALA A 167 5.85 -2.16 -15.23
N GLY A 168 5.29 -3.38 -15.37
CA GLY A 168 4.66 -3.84 -16.61
C GLY A 168 3.48 -2.95 -17.01
N LEU A 169 2.60 -2.65 -16.06
CA LEU A 169 1.45 -1.78 -16.28
C LEU A 169 1.87 -0.35 -16.71
N PHE A 170 2.96 0.19 -16.16
CA PHE A 170 3.53 1.46 -16.60
C PHE A 170 3.92 1.41 -18.08
N SER A 171 4.56 0.33 -18.52
CA SER A 171 4.95 0.14 -19.92
C SER A 171 3.76 -0.01 -20.86
N GLU A 172 2.72 -0.74 -20.42
CA GLU A 172 1.47 -0.91 -21.21
C GLU A 172 0.68 0.39 -21.39
N LEU A 173 0.82 1.34 -20.45
CA LEU A 173 0.04 2.57 -20.40
C LEU A 173 0.82 3.82 -20.84
N ILE A 174 2.05 3.67 -21.35
CA ILE A 174 2.95 4.80 -21.64
C ILE A 174 2.35 5.79 -22.66
N ASP A 175 1.60 5.29 -23.63
CA ASP A 175 0.91 6.10 -24.66
C ASP A 175 -0.49 6.53 -24.27
N THR A 176 -0.85 6.34 -22.99
CA THR A 176 -2.15 6.75 -22.43
C THR A 176 -2.00 7.93 -21.46
N ASN A 177 -3.14 8.54 -21.10
CA ASN A 177 -3.16 9.53 -20.03
C ASN A 177 -3.31 8.93 -18.63
N VAL A 178 -3.28 7.59 -18.49
CA VAL A 178 -3.33 6.90 -17.20
C VAL A 178 -1.94 6.84 -16.59
N LYS A 179 -1.79 7.36 -15.38
CA LYS A 179 -0.51 7.38 -14.66
C LYS A 179 -0.39 6.16 -13.74
N VAL A 180 0.85 5.76 -13.48
CA VAL A 180 1.15 4.60 -12.62
C VAL A 180 2.29 4.97 -11.68
N THR A 181 2.11 4.69 -10.38
CA THR A 181 3.12 4.94 -9.33
C THR A 181 3.34 3.70 -8.49
N THR A 182 4.59 3.29 -8.30
CA THR A 182 4.99 2.33 -7.27
C THR A 182 5.53 3.07 -6.07
N VAL A 183 4.99 2.78 -4.88
CA VAL A 183 5.48 3.33 -3.62
C VAL A 183 6.33 2.27 -2.91
N PHE A 184 7.50 2.66 -2.42
CA PHE A 184 8.44 1.81 -1.69
C PHE A 184 8.67 2.38 -0.28
N PRO A 185 7.82 2.04 0.70
CA PRO A 185 8.08 2.38 2.08
C PRO A 185 9.26 1.60 2.65
N GLY A 186 10.12 2.29 3.40
CA GLY A 186 11.05 1.69 4.35
C GLY A 186 10.35 1.36 5.67
N ALA A 187 11.04 1.54 6.80
CA ALA A 187 10.47 1.35 8.12
C ALA A 187 9.46 2.47 8.45
N ILE A 188 8.19 2.12 8.56
CA ILE A 188 7.10 3.05 8.93
C ILE A 188 6.56 2.64 10.32
N ALA A 189 6.34 3.61 11.20
CA ALA A 189 5.77 3.41 12.54
C ALA A 189 4.25 3.11 12.44
N THR A 190 3.88 1.90 12.02
CA THR A 190 2.49 1.47 11.86
C THR A 190 2.18 0.22 12.68
N ASN A 191 0.89 -0.05 12.90
CA ASN A 191 0.40 -1.27 13.56
C ASN A 191 0.26 -2.46 12.58
N ILE A 192 1.07 -2.54 11.52
CA ILE A 192 0.90 -3.57 10.48
C ILE A 192 0.98 -5.00 11.06
N ALA A 193 1.87 -5.26 12.00
CA ALA A 193 1.98 -6.56 12.65
C ALA A 193 0.69 -6.91 13.41
N LYS A 194 0.19 -5.99 14.28
CA LYS A 194 -1.06 -6.16 15.00
C LYS A 194 -2.25 -6.36 14.04
N ASN A 195 -2.33 -5.56 12.98
CA ASN A 195 -3.38 -5.67 11.97
C ASN A 195 -3.29 -6.96 11.15
N SER A 196 -2.09 -7.58 11.09
CA SER A 196 -1.88 -8.90 10.47
C SER A 196 -2.20 -10.06 11.41
N GLY A 197 -2.57 -9.79 12.66
CA GLY A 197 -2.81 -10.80 13.70
C GLY A 197 -1.53 -11.36 14.32
N ILE A 198 -0.40 -10.63 14.20
CA ILE A 198 0.90 -11.06 14.71
C ILE A 198 1.16 -10.37 16.05
N ASN A 199 1.37 -11.18 17.09
CA ASN A 199 1.76 -10.68 18.41
C ASN A 199 3.30 -10.55 18.44
N LEU A 200 3.78 -9.32 18.62
CA LEU A 200 5.21 -9.01 18.75
C LEU A 200 5.66 -8.98 20.23
N GLN A 201 4.87 -9.53 21.17
CA GLN A 201 5.27 -9.60 22.59
C GLN A 201 6.55 -10.44 22.70
N GLY A 202 7.60 -9.82 23.25
CA GLY A 202 8.93 -10.44 23.37
C GLY A 202 9.91 -10.13 22.24
N MET A 203 9.48 -9.48 21.17
CA MET A 203 10.40 -8.91 20.18
C MET A 203 10.72 -7.47 20.59
N ASP A 204 11.93 -7.24 21.08
CA ASP A 204 12.43 -5.91 21.41
C ASP A 204 12.51 -5.04 20.13
N ALA A 205 11.40 -4.40 19.80
CA ALA A 205 11.37 -3.37 18.75
C ALA A 205 12.22 -2.14 19.14
N GLY A 206 12.71 -2.09 20.40
CA GLY A 206 13.51 -1.01 20.94
C GLY A 206 15.00 -1.06 20.60
N SER A 207 15.53 -2.17 20.10
CA SER A 207 16.96 -2.30 19.80
C SER A 207 17.34 -1.88 18.37
N SER A 208 16.40 -1.67 17.46
CA SER A 208 16.74 -1.21 16.12
C SER A 208 16.98 0.30 16.11
N LYS A 209 18.23 0.71 15.88
CA LYS A 209 18.65 2.11 15.63
C LYS A 209 18.03 2.70 14.33
N ILE A 210 17.05 2.02 13.73
CA ILE A 210 16.42 2.43 12.49
C ILE A 210 15.37 3.51 12.81
N LYS A 211 15.63 4.74 12.34
CA LYS A 211 14.70 5.85 12.46
C LYS A 211 13.48 5.58 11.57
N MET A 212 12.36 5.19 12.18
CA MET A 212 11.10 4.96 11.47
C MET A 212 10.49 6.28 10.97
N THR A 213 9.92 6.26 9.78
CA THR A 213 9.10 7.36 9.25
C THR A 213 7.70 7.31 9.85
N THR A 214 7.12 8.45 10.23
CA THR A 214 5.74 8.48 10.72
C THR A 214 4.74 8.23 9.58
N PRO A 215 3.56 7.64 9.86
CA PRO A 215 2.50 7.44 8.85
C PRO A 215 2.07 8.75 8.17
N GLN A 216 2.01 9.85 8.92
CA GLN A 216 1.69 11.19 8.42
C GLN A 216 2.71 11.64 7.37
N LYS A 217 4.00 11.53 7.68
CA LYS A 217 5.07 11.92 6.74
C LYS A 217 5.08 11.03 5.52
N ALA A 218 4.83 9.73 5.69
CA ALA A 218 4.71 8.79 4.58
C ALA A 218 3.56 9.18 3.64
N ALA A 219 2.37 9.46 4.18
CA ALA A 219 1.21 9.90 3.41
C ALA A 219 1.49 11.20 2.63
N GLN A 220 2.10 12.21 3.26
CA GLN A 220 2.51 13.45 2.60
C GLN A 220 3.42 13.20 1.39
N ILE A 221 4.41 12.31 1.53
CA ILE A 221 5.35 11.97 0.45
C ILE A 221 4.63 11.27 -0.71
N ILE A 222 3.68 10.37 -0.40
CA ILE A 222 2.88 9.67 -1.41
C ILE A 222 2.01 10.66 -2.17
N LEU A 223 1.23 11.48 -1.47
CA LEU A 223 0.32 12.44 -2.09
C LEU A 223 1.09 13.45 -2.97
N ALA A 224 2.22 13.96 -2.50
CA ALA A 224 3.10 14.82 -3.29
C ALA A 224 3.69 14.07 -4.51
N GLY A 225 3.96 12.77 -4.39
CA GLY A 225 4.39 11.92 -5.50
C GLY A 225 3.31 11.75 -6.57
N ILE A 226 2.06 11.57 -6.14
CA ILE A 226 0.89 11.50 -7.02
C ILE A 226 0.69 12.81 -7.79
N GLU A 227 0.76 13.96 -7.12
CA GLU A 227 0.60 15.26 -7.77
C GLU A 227 1.68 15.56 -8.82
N LYS A 228 2.89 15.00 -8.61
CA LYS A 228 4.03 15.16 -9.53
C LYS A 228 4.14 14.02 -10.55
N ASP A 229 3.13 13.15 -10.64
CA ASP A 229 3.07 11.96 -11.51
C ASP A 229 4.37 11.12 -11.46
N ARG A 230 4.97 10.98 -10.26
CA ARG A 230 6.22 10.23 -10.09
C ARG A 230 5.99 8.72 -10.27
N PRO A 231 6.69 8.04 -11.19
CA PRO A 231 6.49 6.60 -11.38
C PRO A 231 6.99 5.76 -10.20
N ARG A 232 7.93 6.29 -9.39
CA ARG A 232 8.48 5.64 -8.19
C ARG A 232 8.60 6.63 -7.04
N VAL A 233 8.09 6.24 -5.87
CA VAL A 233 8.14 7.04 -4.64
C VAL A 233 8.80 6.20 -3.54
N PHE A 234 9.95 6.65 -3.04
CA PHE A 234 10.67 6.03 -1.92
C PHE A 234 10.41 6.81 -0.63
N ILE A 235 10.06 6.11 0.44
CA ILE A 235 9.78 6.72 1.75
C ILE A 235 10.81 6.22 2.76
N GLY A 236 11.52 7.16 3.37
CA GLY A 236 12.65 6.89 4.26
C GLY A 236 13.99 6.85 3.52
N GLN A 237 15.08 7.14 4.27
CA GLN A 237 16.44 7.04 3.73
C GLN A 237 16.86 5.58 3.58
N ASP A 238 16.39 4.73 4.48
CA ASP A 238 16.57 3.28 4.44
C ASP A 238 16.12 2.68 3.09
N ALA A 239 14.89 3.01 2.63
CA ALA A 239 14.40 2.54 1.35
C ALA A 239 15.27 2.99 0.17
N LYS A 240 15.74 4.25 0.19
CA LYS A 240 16.60 4.79 -0.88
C LYS A 240 17.98 4.12 -0.91
N VAL A 241 18.63 4.04 0.25
CA VAL A 241 19.96 3.46 0.39
C VAL A 241 19.94 1.97 0.03
N MET A 242 18.97 1.22 0.57
CA MET A 242 18.86 -0.20 0.28
C MET A 242 18.51 -0.49 -1.18
N ASN A 243 17.70 0.36 -1.84
CA ASN A 243 17.45 0.22 -3.28
C ASN A 243 18.73 0.38 -4.10
N LEU A 244 19.59 1.34 -3.78
CA LEU A 244 20.88 1.52 -4.45
C LEU A 244 21.82 0.34 -4.15
N LEU A 245 21.95 -0.01 -2.88
CA LEU A 245 22.85 -1.06 -2.43
C LEU A 245 22.51 -2.43 -3.03
N THR A 246 21.22 -2.78 -3.08
CA THR A 246 20.77 -4.04 -3.68
C THR A 246 21.06 -4.10 -5.19
N ARG A 247 21.02 -2.97 -5.90
CA ARG A 247 21.37 -2.92 -7.31
C ARG A 247 22.87 -3.09 -7.57
N LEU A 248 23.72 -2.56 -6.69
CA LEU A 248 25.17 -2.62 -6.82
C LEU A 248 25.74 -3.95 -6.29
N ASN A 249 25.27 -4.39 -5.14
CA ASN A 249 25.73 -5.62 -4.50
C ASN A 249 24.60 -6.27 -3.67
N PRO A 250 23.79 -7.16 -4.29
CA PRO A 250 22.63 -7.77 -3.61
C PRO A 250 23.02 -8.67 -2.44
N GLN A 251 24.17 -9.34 -2.52
CA GLN A 251 24.65 -10.21 -1.43
C GLN A 251 25.06 -9.39 -0.21
N TYR A 252 25.73 -8.27 -0.40
CA TYR A 252 26.10 -7.37 0.69
C TYR A 252 24.86 -6.75 1.35
N ALA A 253 23.89 -6.31 0.55
CA ALA A 253 22.60 -5.81 1.05
C ALA A 253 21.88 -6.85 1.92
N ALA A 254 21.82 -8.12 1.46
CA ALA A 254 21.22 -9.21 2.22
C ALA A 254 21.93 -9.49 3.54
N ARG A 255 23.28 -9.51 3.55
CA ARG A 255 24.06 -9.68 4.79
C ARG A 255 23.85 -8.53 5.78
N LEU A 256 23.75 -7.29 5.27
CA LEU A 256 23.51 -6.11 6.11
C LEU A 256 22.15 -6.19 6.80
N ILE A 257 21.09 -6.50 6.07
CA ILE A 257 19.74 -6.67 6.63
C ILE A 257 19.71 -7.84 7.62
N GLN A 258 20.31 -8.98 7.27
CA GLN A 258 20.38 -10.12 8.17
C GLN A 258 21.06 -9.76 9.50
N LYS A 259 22.18 -9.03 9.45
CA LYS A 259 22.91 -8.58 10.67
C LYS A 259 22.05 -7.65 11.53
N GLN A 260 21.27 -6.75 10.90
CA GLN A 260 20.42 -5.79 11.63
C GLN A 260 19.15 -6.41 12.20
N MET A 261 18.65 -7.49 11.60
CA MET A 261 17.33 -8.05 11.86
C MET A 261 17.37 -9.53 12.31
N LYS A 262 18.54 -10.06 12.66
CA LYS A 262 18.74 -11.47 13.05
C LYS A 262 17.88 -11.91 14.23
N ASP A 263 17.57 -10.98 15.13
CA ASP A 263 16.82 -11.26 16.36
C ASP A 263 15.30 -11.44 16.13
N LEU A 264 14.80 -11.14 14.93
CA LEU A 264 13.40 -11.35 14.56
C LEU A 264 13.05 -12.83 14.32
N LEU A 265 14.03 -13.72 14.23
CA LEU A 265 13.86 -15.18 14.01
C LEU A 265 14.22 -16.04 15.22
N LYS A 266 14.40 -15.43 16.39
CA LYS A 266 14.65 -16.17 17.65
C LYS A 266 13.36 -16.71 18.23
#